data_7f166ebae14057fe37ee3fc57bc67042
#
_entry.id   7f166ebae14057fe37ee3fc57bc67042
#
_cell.length_a   1.000
_cell.length_b   1.000
_cell.length_c   1.000
_cell.angle_alpha   90.00
_cell.angle_beta   90.00
_cell.angle_gamma   90.00
#
_symmetry.space_group_name_H-M   'P 1'
#
loop_
_entity.id
_entity.type
_entity.pdbx_description
1 polymer ?
#
loop_
_entity_poly.entity_id
_entity_poly.type
_entity_poly.pdbx_seq_one_letter_code
_entity_poly.pdbx_strand_id
1 'polypeptide(L)'
;VLIDPDLPLRARDVVGLGLDGYRFGLRPTTAARRRRIDDMLEAVGASAFADARVGNLSGGEQQRVLIAHALIGEPELLLLDEPLANLDIASGHEIVELLRRIATEQHVAVLLSAHGMNPLLPVMGRVVYVAAGRAASGTVEEVVRSDVLGELYGHPVTVLRVEGRVLVVAGPHVEPEILAPSPTSPSEAERT
;
A
#
# COMPACT_ATOMS: atom_id res chain seq x y z
N VAL A 1 4.77 -8.74 -5.41
CA VAL A 1 5.57 -9.46 -6.43
C VAL A 1 7.00 -9.15 -6.12
N LEU A 2 7.72 -10.11 -5.61
CA LEU A 2 9.16 -9.95 -5.40
C LEU A 2 9.85 -10.17 -6.76
N ILE A 3 10.71 -9.25 -7.12
CA ILE A 3 11.59 -9.40 -8.27
C ILE A 3 12.55 -10.55 -7.94
N ASP A 4 12.80 -11.44 -8.90
CA ASP A 4 13.75 -12.54 -8.73
C ASP A 4 15.11 -11.98 -8.28
N PRO A 5 15.64 -12.41 -7.11
CA PRO A 5 16.91 -11.90 -6.58
C PRO A 5 18.10 -12.16 -7.49
N ASP A 6 18.03 -13.19 -8.33
CA ASP A 6 19.12 -13.58 -9.24
C ASP A 6 19.14 -12.77 -10.53
N LEU A 7 18.12 -11.92 -10.76
CA LEU A 7 18.12 -11.04 -11.94
C LEU A 7 19.29 -10.05 -11.89
N PRO A 8 20.17 -10.05 -12.90
CA PRO A 8 21.35 -9.16 -12.94
C PRO A 8 21.01 -7.73 -13.37
N LEU A 9 19.77 -7.27 -13.08
CA LEU A 9 19.28 -5.95 -13.46
C LEU A 9 19.49 -4.95 -12.31
N ARG A 10 19.84 -3.71 -12.66
CA ARG A 10 19.84 -2.58 -11.72
C ARG A 10 18.45 -1.94 -11.67
N ALA A 11 18.19 -1.16 -10.63
CA ALA A 11 16.94 -0.42 -10.50
C ALA A 11 16.63 0.42 -11.76
N ARG A 12 17.62 1.17 -12.26
CA ARG A 12 17.47 1.98 -13.49
C ARG A 12 17.17 1.15 -14.74
N ASP A 13 17.68 -0.08 -14.82
CA ASP A 13 17.42 -0.96 -15.96
C ASP A 13 15.97 -1.40 -15.95
N VAL A 14 15.44 -1.78 -14.79
CA VAL A 14 14.03 -2.16 -14.61
C VAL A 14 13.11 -0.98 -14.96
N VAL A 15 13.38 0.22 -14.46
CA VAL A 15 12.60 1.42 -14.80
C VAL A 15 12.65 1.68 -16.30
N GLY A 16 13.83 1.52 -16.91
CA GLY A 16 14.01 1.69 -18.36
C GLY A 16 13.20 0.71 -19.22
N LEU A 17 12.89 -0.51 -18.71
CA LEU A 17 12.02 -1.45 -19.40
C LEU A 17 10.59 -0.93 -19.54
N GLY A 18 10.10 -0.12 -18.61
CA GLY A 18 8.80 0.53 -18.69
C GLY A 18 8.62 1.45 -19.90
N LEU A 19 9.73 2.00 -20.45
CA LEU A 19 9.68 2.82 -21.67
C LEU A 19 9.61 1.98 -22.96
N ASP A 20 10.31 0.86 -22.99
CA ASP A 20 10.63 0.18 -24.25
C ASP A 20 10.35 -1.34 -24.23
N GLY A 21 9.98 -1.92 -23.07
CA GLY A 21 9.89 -3.36 -22.89
C GLY A 21 8.89 -4.07 -23.81
N TYR A 22 7.96 -3.34 -24.42
CA TYR A 22 7.01 -3.87 -25.41
C TYR A 22 7.55 -3.84 -26.87
N ARG A 23 8.75 -3.30 -27.09
CA ARG A 23 9.34 -3.16 -28.44
C ARG A 23 10.54 -4.09 -28.61
N PHE A 24 10.53 -4.84 -29.68
CA PHE A 24 11.66 -5.66 -30.10
C PHE A 24 12.80 -4.80 -30.69
N GLY A 25 14.04 -5.12 -30.35
CA GLY A 25 15.26 -4.55 -30.96
C GLY A 25 16.17 -3.83 -29.96
N LEU A 26 17.46 -3.74 -30.34
CA LEU A 26 18.47 -2.98 -29.60
C LEU A 26 18.25 -1.48 -29.84
N ARG A 27 17.97 -0.74 -28.76
CA ARG A 27 17.85 0.72 -28.82
C ARG A 27 19.09 1.38 -28.23
N PRO A 28 19.63 2.40 -28.90
CA PRO A 28 20.71 3.17 -28.34
C PRO A 28 20.23 3.90 -27.08
N THR A 29 21.05 3.88 -26.04
CA THR A 29 20.78 4.64 -24.82
C THR A 29 21.04 6.11 -25.08
N THR A 30 20.01 6.87 -25.40
CA THR A 30 20.12 8.33 -25.62
C THR A 30 20.22 9.09 -24.30
N ALA A 31 20.80 10.28 -24.32
CA ALA A 31 20.85 11.17 -23.15
C ALA A 31 19.43 11.54 -22.65
N ALA A 32 18.48 11.72 -23.56
CA ALA A 32 17.08 11.99 -23.21
C ALA A 32 16.45 10.81 -22.46
N ARG A 33 16.69 9.56 -22.91
CA ARG A 33 16.20 8.36 -22.23
C ARG A 33 16.79 8.24 -20.81
N ARG A 34 18.09 8.48 -20.66
CA ARG A 34 18.74 8.46 -19.34
C ARG A 34 18.10 9.48 -18.39
N ARG A 35 17.96 10.73 -18.82
CA ARG A 35 17.34 11.80 -18.04
C ARG A 35 15.94 11.39 -17.58
N ARG A 36 15.12 10.88 -18.48
CA ARG A 36 13.75 10.46 -18.14
C ARG A 36 13.72 9.35 -17.08
N ILE A 37 14.68 8.42 -17.12
CA ILE A 37 14.83 7.37 -16.09
C ILE A 37 15.27 7.99 -14.76
N ASP A 38 16.26 8.89 -14.80
CA ASP A 38 16.78 9.55 -13.60
C ASP A 38 15.72 10.43 -12.95
N ASP A 39 14.97 11.22 -13.73
CA ASP A 39 13.84 12.04 -13.26
C ASP A 39 12.75 11.18 -12.61
N MET A 40 12.44 10.02 -13.19
CA MET A 40 11.45 9.09 -12.62
C MET A 40 11.94 8.46 -11.33
N LEU A 41 13.21 8.05 -11.26
CA LEU A 41 13.81 7.51 -10.03
C LEU A 41 13.81 8.56 -8.92
N GLU A 42 14.07 9.82 -9.23
CA GLU A 42 13.97 10.93 -8.28
C GLU A 42 12.53 11.12 -7.80
N ALA A 43 11.55 11.12 -8.70
CA ALA A 43 10.14 11.29 -8.38
C ALA A 43 9.61 10.25 -7.38
N VAL A 44 10.12 9.01 -7.45
CA VAL A 44 9.74 7.94 -6.50
C VAL A 44 10.69 7.82 -5.29
N GLY A 45 11.73 8.67 -5.20
CA GLY A 45 12.73 8.62 -4.13
C GLY A 45 13.68 7.42 -4.21
N ALA A 46 14.04 6.99 -5.45
CA ALA A 46 14.88 5.83 -5.71
C ALA A 46 16.29 6.18 -6.23
N SER A 47 16.66 7.46 -6.30
CA SER A 47 17.95 7.92 -6.85
C SER A 47 19.16 7.32 -6.14
N ALA A 48 19.09 7.16 -4.81
CA ALA A 48 20.20 6.66 -4.00
C ALA A 48 20.61 5.23 -4.34
N PHE A 49 19.69 4.41 -4.84
CA PHE A 49 19.92 3.00 -5.18
C PHE A 49 19.68 2.69 -6.66
N ALA A 50 19.68 3.72 -7.52
CA ALA A 50 19.45 3.59 -8.96
C ALA A 50 20.38 2.56 -9.65
N ASP A 51 21.63 2.46 -9.19
CA ASP A 51 22.63 1.55 -9.72
C ASP A 51 22.76 0.22 -8.95
N ALA A 52 22.00 0.05 -7.87
CA ALA A 52 21.98 -1.19 -7.11
C ALA A 52 21.23 -2.29 -7.89
N ARG A 53 21.62 -3.55 -7.69
CA ARG A 53 20.90 -4.71 -8.23
C ARG A 53 19.55 -4.82 -7.51
N VAL A 54 18.48 -5.04 -8.27
CA VAL A 54 17.12 -5.13 -7.70
C VAL A 54 16.97 -6.22 -6.67
N GLY A 55 17.67 -7.35 -6.82
CA GLY A 55 17.66 -8.44 -5.84
C GLY A 55 18.29 -8.08 -4.48
N ASN A 56 19.10 -7.02 -4.41
CA ASN A 56 19.75 -6.56 -3.18
C ASN A 56 18.95 -5.45 -2.47
N LEU A 57 17.85 -4.99 -3.06
CA LEU A 57 17.02 -3.93 -2.51
C LEU A 57 16.08 -4.47 -1.44
N SER A 58 15.76 -3.66 -0.45
CA SER A 58 14.68 -3.93 0.50
C SER A 58 13.32 -4.00 -0.21
N GLY A 59 12.31 -4.59 0.42
CA GLY A 59 10.96 -4.68 -0.16
C GLY A 59 10.38 -3.30 -0.55
N GLY A 60 10.56 -2.29 0.30
CA GLY A 60 10.12 -0.92 0.02
C GLY A 60 10.86 -0.28 -1.16
N GLU A 61 12.17 -0.50 -1.26
CA GLU A 61 12.96 -0.02 -2.41
C GLU A 61 12.56 -0.72 -3.70
N GLN A 62 12.35 -2.05 -3.67
CA GLN A 62 11.84 -2.78 -4.84
C GLN A 62 10.46 -2.26 -5.26
N GLN A 63 9.58 -1.99 -4.31
CA GLN A 63 8.25 -1.44 -4.59
C GLN A 63 8.32 -0.07 -5.26
N ARG A 64 9.22 0.82 -4.82
CA ARG A 64 9.46 2.12 -5.48
C ARG A 64 9.94 1.95 -6.93
N VAL A 65 10.84 1.00 -7.18
CA VAL A 65 11.33 0.69 -8.54
C VAL A 65 10.19 0.18 -9.43
N LEU A 66 9.32 -0.69 -8.92
CA LEU A 66 8.16 -1.21 -9.67
C LEU A 66 7.13 -0.12 -9.96
N ILE A 67 6.88 0.79 -9.02
CA ILE A 67 6.01 1.95 -9.24
C ILE A 67 6.63 2.85 -10.32
N ALA A 68 7.93 3.15 -10.25
CA ALA A 68 8.63 3.93 -11.28
C ALA A 68 8.56 3.29 -12.66
N HIS A 69 8.76 1.96 -12.73
CA HIS A 69 8.61 1.18 -13.96
C HIS A 69 7.21 1.35 -14.58
N ALA A 70 6.16 1.30 -13.77
CA ALA A 70 4.80 1.48 -14.26
C ALA A 70 4.50 2.93 -14.68
N LEU A 71 5.03 3.91 -13.95
CA LEU A 71 4.77 5.34 -14.19
C LEU A 71 5.53 5.94 -15.35
N ILE A 72 6.73 5.42 -15.69
CA ILE A 72 7.58 6.02 -16.72
C ILE A 72 6.95 6.05 -18.11
N GLY A 73 5.93 5.19 -18.31
CA GLY A 73 5.08 5.16 -19.50
C GLY A 73 3.99 6.24 -19.53
N GLU A 74 3.88 7.09 -18.49
CA GLU A 74 2.85 8.13 -18.33
C GLU A 74 1.42 7.55 -18.42
N PRO A 75 1.07 6.54 -17.60
CA PRO A 75 -0.27 5.95 -17.64
C PRO A 75 -1.31 6.90 -17.06
N GLU A 76 -2.55 6.81 -17.55
CA GLU A 76 -3.71 7.48 -16.93
C GLU A 76 -4.24 6.70 -15.72
N LEU A 77 -3.96 5.40 -15.65
CA LEU A 77 -4.40 4.49 -14.59
C LEU A 77 -3.24 3.59 -14.15
N LEU A 78 -2.97 3.57 -12.86
CA LEU A 78 -2.02 2.67 -12.21
C LEU A 78 -2.79 1.57 -11.48
N LEU A 79 -2.52 0.32 -11.87
CA LEU A 79 -3.07 -0.87 -11.22
C LEU A 79 -2.00 -1.53 -10.34
N LEU A 80 -2.29 -1.70 -9.06
CA LEU A 80 -1.35 -2.28 -8.11
C LEU A 80 -2.01 -3.45 -7.37
N ASP A 81 -1.36 -4.59 -7.40
CA ASP A 81 -1.80 -5.76 -6.67
C ASP A 81 -0.98 -5.90 -5.38
N GLU A 82 -1.67 -5.71 -4.24
CA GLU A 82 -1.10 -5.77 -2.90
C GLU A 82 0.22 -5.00 -2.70
N PRO A 83 0.30 -3.70 -3.06
CA PRO A 83 1.56 -2.96 -3.07
C PRO A 83 2.20 -2.77 -1.69
N LEU A 84 1.48 -3.08 -0.62
CA LEU A 84 1.96 -2.96 0.77
C LEU A 84 2.30 -4.33 1.39
N ALA A 85 2.11 -5.44 0.66
CA ALA A 85 2.39 -6.77 1.19
C ALA A 85 3.89 -6.94 1.50
N ASN A 86 4.18 -7.56 2.63
CA ASN A 86 5.54 -7.86 3.09
C ASN A 86 6.43 -6.62 3.34
N LEU A 87 5.84 -5.44 3.47
CA LEU A 87 6.54 -4.23 3.89
C LEU A 87 6.44 -4.06 5.41
N ASP A 88 7.51 -3.53 6.00
CA ASP A 88 7.44 -3.02 7.38
C ASP A 88 6.54 -1.77 7.44
N ILE A 89 6.15 -1.38 8.65
CA ILE A 89 5.20 -0.27 8.88
C ILE A 89 5.71 1.04 8.28
N ALA A 90 7.00 1.32 8.41
CA ALA A 90 7.58 2.57 7.92
C ALA A 90 7.60 2.60 6.38
N SER A 91 8.10 1.55 5.75
CA SER A 91 8.11 1.39 4.29
C SER A 91 6.69 1.44 3.72
N GLY A 92 5.73 0.77 4.39
CA GLY A 92 4.33 0.80 3.98
C GLY A 92 3.75 2.22 3.98
N HIS A 93 4.03 2.99 5.02
CA HIS A 93 3.59 4.40 5.12
C HIS A 93 4.20 5.27 4.01
N GLU A 94 5.49 5.10 3.73
CA GLU A 94 6.16 5.83 2.66
C GLU A 94 5.59 5.51 1.27
N ILE A 95 5.23 4.25 1.01
CA ILE A 95 4.58 3.86 -0.26
C ILE A 95 3.18 4.47 -0.36
N VAL A 96 2.39 4.48 0.72
CA VAL A 96 1.06 5.12 0.73
C VAL A 96 1.17 6.62 0.41
N GLU A 97 2.13 7.32 1.01
CA GLU A 97 2.36 8.74 0.75
C GLU A 97 2.85 8.99 -0.69
N LEU A 98 3.69 8.11 -1.23
CA LEU A 98 4.09 8.15 -2.63
C LEU A 98 2.88 8.02 -3.56
N LEU A 99 2.01 7.02 -3.33
CA LEU A 99 0.81 6.81 -4.14
C LEU A 99 -0.16 7.99 -4.04
N ARG A 100 -0.31 8.60 -2.86
CA ARG A 100 -1.10 9.81 -2.67
C ARG A 100 -0.58 10.96 -3.55
N ARG A 101 0.74 11.21 -3.54
CA ARG A 101 1.37 12.24 -4.38
C ARG A 101 1.15 11.97 -5.86
N ILE A 102 1.34 10.73 -6.32
CA ILE A 102 1.09 10.33 -7.71
C ILE A 102 -0.34 10.66 -8.11
N ALA A 103 -1.32 10.26 -7.31
CA ALA A 103 -2.72 10.50 -7.60
C ALA A 103 -3.09 11.98 -7.64
N THR A 104 -2.56 12.79 -6.71
CA THR A 104 -2.95 14.20 -6.56
C THR A 104 -2.15 15.15 -7.47
N GLU A 105 -0.84 14.91 -7.63
CA GLU A 105 0.06 15.85 -8.33
C GLU A 105 0.23 15.48 -9.81
N GLN A 106 0.23 14.17 -10.13
CA GLN A 106 0.36 13.70 -11.51
C GLN A 106 -0.97 13.38 -12.18
N HIS A 107 -2.08 13.47 -11.43
CA HIS A 107 -3.45 13.20 -11.92
C HIS A 107 -3.60 11.78 -12.50
N VAL A 108 -2.86 10.82 -11.98
CA VAL A 108 -2.95 9.40 -12.32
C VAL A 108 -4.00 8.74 -11.43
N ALA A 109 -5.00 8.10 -12.02
CA ALA A 109 -5.92 7.28 -11.24
C ALA A 109 -5.18 6.06 -10.67
N VAL A 110 -5.36 5.79 -9.36
CA VAL A 110 -4.72 4.65 -8.70
C VAL A 110 -5.80 3.68 -8.23
N LEU A 111 -5.74 2.45 -8.71
CA LEU A 111 -6.55 1.33 -8.23
C LEU A 111 -5.61 0.27 -7.66
N LEU A 112 -5.83 -0.09 -6.41
CA LEU A 112 -5.01 -1.09 -5.75
C LEU A 112 -5.87 -2.14 -5.03
N SER A 113 -5.35 -3.37 -4.94
CA SER A 113 -5.87 -4.38 -4.04
C SER A 113 -5.12 -4.33 -2.71
N ALA A 114 -5.81 -4.64 -1.60
CA ALA A 114 -5.18 -4.75 -0.29
C ALA A 114 -5.99 -5.69 0.62
N HIS A 115 -5.31 -6.47 1.46
CA HIS A 115 -5.95 -7.23 2.52
C HIS A 115 -6.24 -6.38 3.77
N GLY A 116 -5.44 -5.35 4.02
CA GLY A 116 -5.59 -4.42 5.15
C GLY A 116 -5.85 -2.99 4.69
N MET A 117 -6.97 -2.40 5.10
CA MET A 117 -7.34 -1.05 4.69
C MET A 117 -6.73 0.06 5.56
N ASN A 118 -6.32 -0.24 6.79
CA ASN A 118 -5.93 0.78 7.77
C ASN A 118 -4.81 1.74 7.29
N PRO A 119 -3.73 1.29 6.64
CA PRO A 119 -2.72 2.20 6.11
C PRO A 119 -3.24 3.13 5.01
N LEU A 120 -4.29 2.70 4.31
CA LEU A 120 -4.85 3.38 3.14
C LEU A 120 -5.99 4.34 3.49
N LEU A 121 -6.64 4.19 4.65
CA LEU A 121 -7.80 5.00 5.07
C LEU A 121 -7.62 6.50 4.87
N PRO A 122 -6.44 7.11 5.18
CA PRO A 122 -6.26 8.55 5.04
C PRO A 122 -6.24 9.04 3.58
N VAL A 123 -5.99 8.15 2.62
CA VAL A 123 -5.75 8.49 1.21
C VAL A 123 -6.79 7.92 0.25
N MET A 124 -7.65 7.01 0.73
CA MET A 124 -8.69 6.39 -0.09
C MET A 124 -9.84 7.35 -0.38
N GLY A 125 -10.16 7.57 -1.67
CA GLY A 125 -11.38 8.26 -2.06
C GLY A 125 -12.60 7.34 -2.11
N ARG A 126 -12.42 6.14 -2.65
CA ARG A 126 -13.46 5.11 -2.78
C ARG A 126 -12.90 3.72 -2.49
N VAL A 127 -13.79 2.84 -2.06
CA VAL A 127 -13.46 1.43 -1.82
C VAL A 127 -14.43 0.52 -2.57
N VAL A 128 -13.91 -0.58 -3.07
CA VAL A 128 -14.69 -1.73 -3.54
C VAL A 128 -14.35 -2.89 -2.58
N TYR A 129 -15.31 -3.27 -1.77
CA TYR A 129 -15.14 -4.37 -0.82
C TYR A 129 -15.73 -5.65 -1.44
N VAL A 130 -14.92 -6.69 -1.53
CA VAL A 130 -15.33 -7.96 -2.15
C VAL A 130 -15.25 -9.07 -1.11
N ALA A 131 -16.35 -9.78 -0.88
CA ALA A 131 -16.41 -10.92 0.03
C ALA A 131 -17.51 -11.90 -0.41
N ALA A 132 -17.28 -13.21 -0.23
CA ALA A 132 -18.25 -14.27 -0.48
C ALA A 132 -18.95 -14.19 -1.86
N GLY A 133 -18.23 -13.75 -2.91
CA GLY A 133 -18.79 -13.60 -4.25
C GLY A 133 -19.71 -12.38 -4.45
N ARG A 134 -19.77 -11.48 -3.49
CA ARG A 134 -20.52 -10.22 -3.52
C ARG A 134 -19.54 -9.04 -3.46
N ALA A 135 -20.01 -7.85 -3.85
CA ALA A 135 -19.24 -6.63 -3.77
C ALA A 135 -20.10 -5.44 -3.33
N ALA A 136 -19.49 -4.53 -2.55
CA ALA A 136 -20.05 -3.22 -2.26
C ALA A 136 -19.04 -2.15 -2.64
N SER A 137 -19.49 -1.03 -3.20
CA SER A 137 -18.63 0.07 -3.61
C SER A 137 -19.20 1.41 -3.16
N GLY A 138 -18.32 2.30 -2.71
CA GLY A 138 -18.70 3.62 -2.20
C GLY A 138 -17.53 4.31 -1.52
N THR A 139 -17.80 5.31 -0.72
CA THR A 139 -16.81 5.86 0.22
C THR A 139 -16.51 4.86 1.34
N VAL A 140 -15.46 5.11 2.11
CA VAL A 140 -15.12 4.29 3.28
C VAL A 140 -16.28 4.27 4.29
N GLU A 141 -16.92 5.43 4.49
CA GLU A 141 -18.04 5.60 5.42
C GLU A 141 -19.30 4.83 4.97
N GLU A 142 -19.54 4.74 3.68
CA GLU A 142 -20.69 4.05 3.11
C GLU A 142 -20.52 2.53 3.16
N VAL A 143 -19.33 2.04 2.85
CA VAL A 143 -19.07 0.59 2.66
C VAL A 143 -18.61 -0.08 3.94
N VAL A 144 -17.73 0.58 4.73
CA VAL A 144 -17.13 -0.02 5.93
C VAL A 144 -18.03 0.21 7.13
N ARG A 145 -19.16 -0.52 7.14
CA ARG A 145 -20.20 -0.51 8.15
C ARG A 145 -20.59 -1.93 8.52
N SER A 146 -21.04 -2.13 9.75
CA SER A 146 -21.41 -3.46 10.27
C SER A 146 -22.55 -4.10 9.48
N ASP A 147 -23.55 -3.31 9.08
CA ASP A 147 -24.70 -3.78 8.29
C ASP A 147 -24.27 -4.20 6.87
N VAL A 148 -23.49 -3.37 6.18
CA VAL A 148 -23.01 -3.64 4.80
C VAL A 148 -22.07 -4.84 4.79
N LEU A 149 -21.07 -4.87 5.68
CA LEU A 149 -20.13 -5.99 5.74
C LEU A 149 -20.79 -7.28 6.23
N GLY A 150 -21.73 -7.19 7.16
CA GLY A 150 -22.52 -8.35 7.62
C GLY A 150 -23.32 -8.98 6.48
N GLU A 151 -23.93 -8.17 5.61
CA GLU A 151 -24.62 -8.65 4.42
C GLU A 151 -23.66 -9.29 3.41
N LEU A 152 -22.50 -8.68 3.17
CA LEU A 152 -21.48 -9.21 2.28
C LEU A 152 -20.95 -10.57 2.73
N TYR A 153 -20.62 -10.70 4.01
CA TYR A 153 -20.08 -11.93 4.58
C TYR A 153 -21.15 -13.01 4.84
N GLY A 154 -22.44 -12.62 4.90
CA GLY A 154 -23.56 -13.52 5.22
C GLY A 154 -23.62 -13.92 6.69
N HIS A 155 -22.94 -13.20 7.58
CA HIS A 155 -22.99 -13.40 9.03
C HIS A 155 -22.74 -12.07 9.76
N PRO A 156 -23.13 -11.94 11.04
CA PRO A 156 -22.93 -10.72 11.81
C PRO A 156 -21.46 -10.30 11.85
N VAL A 157 -21.21 -9.03 11.58
CA VAL A 157 -19.90 -8.40 11.62
C VAL A 157 -19.99 -7.11 12.40
N THR A 158 -19.04 -6.86 13.28
CA THR A 158 -18.92 -5.60 14.02
C THR A 158 -17.77 -4.79 13.46
N VAL A 159 -18.04 -3.55 13.06
CA VAL A 159 -17.03 -2.58 12.65
C VAL A 159 -16.78 -1.61 13.78
N LEU A 160 -15.58 -1.63 14.34
CA LEU A 160 -15.13 -0.71 15.39
C LEU A 160 -14.20 0.33 14.78
N ARG A 161 -14.38 1.58 15.17
CA ARG A 161 -13.47 2.69 14.82
C ARG A 161 -12.80 3.20 16.08
N VAL A 162 -11.48 3.00 16.18
CA VAL A 162 -10.68 3.39 17.34
C VAL A 162 -9.48 4.19 16.85
N GLU A 163 -9.35 5.42 17.28
CA GLU A 163 -8.22 6.31 16.92
C GLU A 163 -7.93 6.36 15.41
N GLY A 164 -8.96 6.47 14.58
CA GLY A 164 -8.83 6.52 13.12
C GLY A 164 -8.53 5.18 12.44
N ARG A 165 -8.46 4.08 13.21
CA ARG A 165 -8.31 2.71 12.68
C ARG A 165 -9.66 2.01 12.60
N VAL A 166 -9.78 1.12 11.65
CA VAL A 166 -10.95 0.26 11.49
C VAL A 166 -10.57 -1.17 11.86
N LEU A 167 -11.38 -1.74 12.78
CA LEU A 167 -11.31 -3.15 13.15
C LEU A 167 -12.61 -3.81 12.70
N VAL A 168 -12.50 -4.87 11.93
CA VAL A 168 -13.64 -5.70 11.51
C VAL A 168 -13.58 -7.00 12.28
N VAL A 169 -14.57 -7.24 13.11
CA VAL A 169 -14.65 -8.40 14.01
C VAL A 169 -15.83 -9.26 13.59
N ALA A 170 -15.58 -10.53 13.28
CA ALA A 170 -16.66 -11.50 13.04
C ALA A 170 -17.29 -11.93 14.37
N GLY A 171 -18.63 -11.88 14.46
CA GLY A 171 -19.37 -12.33 15.62
C GLY A 171 -20.46 -11.34 16.07
N PRO A 172 -21.31 -11.75 17.01
CA PRO A 172 -22.33 -10.87 17.58
C PRO A 172 -21.68 -9.66 18.27
N HIS A 173 -22.40 -8.56 18.29
CA HIS A 173 -21.97 -7.28 18.87
C HIS A 173 -21.36 -7.49 20.27
N VAL A 174 -20.06 -7.36 20.39
CA VAL A 174 -19.38 -7.29 21.68
C VAL A 174 -19.33 -5.81 22.02
N GLU A 175 -20.13 -5.39 23.02
CA GLU A 175 -19.92 -4.09 23.64
C GLU A 175 -18.47 -4.04 24.15
N PRO A 176 -17.72 -2.97 23.92
CA PRO A 176 -16.39 -2.85 24.46
C PRO A 176 -16.50 -2.85 25.99
N GLU A 177 -16.10 -3.95 26.59
CA GLU A 177 -15.91 -4.00 28.04
C GLU A 177 -14.76 -3.03 28.35
N ILE A 178 -15.13 -1.85 28.86
CA ILE A 178 -14.15 -0.87 29.33
C ILE A 178 -13.43 -1.58 30.47
N LEU A 179 -12.18 -1.99 30.21
CA LEU A 179 -11.29 -2.49 31.25
C LEU A 179 -11.24 -1.44 32.36
N ALA A 180 -12.02 -1.68 33.41
CA ALA A 180 -11.93 -0.89 34.61
C ALA A 180 -10.49 -0.95 35.13
N PRO A 181 -9.89 0.16 35.54
CA PRO A 181 -8.55 0.14 36.10
C PRO A 181 -8.52 -0.83 37.28
N SER A 182 -7.59 -1.77 37.23
CA SER A 182 -7.39 -2.74 38.32
C SER A 182 -7.26 -2.00 39.65
N PRO A 183 -7.98 -2.44 40.69
CA PRO A 183 -7.88 -1.82 42.01
C PRO A 183 -6.42 -1.93 42.48
N THR A 184 -5.82 -0.80 42.75
CA THR A 184 -4.50 -0.67 43.38
C THR A 184 -4.52 -1.45 44.70
N SER A 185 -3.65 -2.44 44.78
CA SER A 185 -3.41 -3.20 46.01
C SER A 185 -3.04 -2.25 47.16
N PRO A 186 -3.66 -2.42 48.37
CA PRO A 186 -3.24 -1.60 49.50
C PRO A 186 -1.79 -1.90 49.91
N SER A 187 -1.02 -0.85 50.06
CA SER A 187 0.31 -0.83 50.61
C SER A 187 0.38 -1.53 51.98
N GLU A 188 1.17 -2.57 52.09
CA GLU A 188 1.64 -3.09 53.35
C GLU A 188 2.55 -2.04 54.04
N ALA A 189 1.95 -1.25 54.92
CA ALA A 189 2.67 -0.43 55.88
C ALA A 189 1.85 -0.46 57.20
N GLU A 190 2.07 -1.49 58.00
CA GLU A 190 1.93 -1.49 59.45
C GLU A 190 2.14 -2.91 60.00
N ARG A 191 3.40 -3.21 60.27
CA ARG A 191 3.79 -4.15 61.34
C ARG A 191 5.17 -3.74 61.82
N THR A 192 5.17 -3.03 62.94
CA THR A 192 6.13 -3.17 64.04
C THR A 192 5.44 -2.84 65.32
#